data_899967cab2944fe38fc2fc932e65fb44
#
_entry.id   899967cab2944fe38fc2fc932e65fb44
#
_cell.length_a   1.000
_cell.length_b   1.000
_cell.length_c   1.000
_cell.angle_alpha   90.00
_cell.angle_beta   90.00
_cell.angle_gamma   90.00
#
_symmetry.space_group_name_H-M   'P 1'
#
loop_
_entity.id
_entity.type
_entity.pdbx_description
1 polymer ?
#
loop_
_entity_poly.entity_id
_entity_poly.type
_entity_poly.pdbx_seq_one_letter_code
_entity_poly.pdbx_strand_id
1 'polypeptide(L)'
;MKIFHLSDLHIGLKLMNHDLREDQEYILHQIVERAREEKPDAILIAGDIYDKAVPAAEAVEVFDHFINELTEMVPEAVLMMISGNHDSAPRVNYFRSILSRQHLYMIGKPPETKEEYIEKVTLTDKYGKVNFYLLPFVKPSMVKQIVGTDENDNNLSYDATLHKLLERANVNEAERNVLVSHQ
;
A
#
# COMPACT_ATOMS: atom_id res chain seq x y z
N MET A 1 19.19 -4.85 1.57
CA MET A 1 17.76 -5.09 1.42
C MET A 1 17.40 -4.92 -0.04
N LYS A 2 16.69 -5.89 -0.61
CA LYS A 2 16.13 -5.86 -1.97
C LYS A 2 14.63 -5.67 -1.86
N ILE A 3 14.08 -4.73 -2.61
CA ILE A 3 12.66 -4.38 -2.55
C ILE A 3 12.06 -4.55 -3.95
N PHE A 4 10.94 -5.27 -4.05
CA PHE A 4 10.06 -5.21 -5.20
C PHE A 4 9.02 -4.16 -4.97
N HIS A 5 8.83 -3.27 -5.95
CA HIS A 5 7.82 -2.23 -5.91
C HIS A 5 6.85 -2.40 -7.07
N LEU A 6 5.59 -2.58 -6.75
CA LEU A 6 4.46 -2.69 -7.65
C LEU A 6 3.47 -1.58 -7.34
N SER A 7 2.72 -1.12 -8.33
CA SER A 7 1.66 -0.13 -8.21
C SER A 7 0.68 -0.28 -9.37
N ASP A 8 -0.52 0.24 -9.21
CA ASP A 8 -1.48 0.38 -10.31
C ASP A 8 -1.80 -0.95 -11.02
N LEU A 9 -2.07 -1.98 -10.22
CA LEU A 9 -2.41 -3.31 -10.75
C LEU A 9 -3.77 -3.30 -11.47
N HIS A 10 -4.70 -2.45 -11.02
CA HIS A 10 -6.04 -2.29 -11.58
C HIS A 10 -6.72 -3.62 -11.91
N ILE A 11 -6.65 -4.59 -10.99
CA ILE A 11 -7.21 -5.92 -11.21
C ILE A 11 -8.71 -5.81 -11.47
N GLY A 12 -9.17 -6.47 -12.54
CA GLY A 12 -10.55 -6.38 -13.04
C GLY A 12 -10.78 -5.26 -14.04
N LEU A 13 -9.70 -4.64 -14.56
CA LEU A 13 -9.79 -3.66 -15.65
C LEU A 13 -10.37 -4.28 -16.92
N LYS A 14 -11.26 -3.52 -17.58
CA LYS A 14 -11.79 -3.84 -18.91
C LYS A 14 -11.43 -2.76 -19.89
N LEU A 15 -10.83 -3.13 -21.00
CA LEU A 15 -10.48 -2.22 -22.08
C LEU A 15 -11.47 -2.39 -23.24
N MET A 16 -12.24 -1.35 -23.57
CA MET A 16 -13.26 -1.39 -24.64
C MET A 16 -14.20 -2.63 -24.55
N ASN A 17 -14.66 -2.95 -23.33
CA ASN A 17 -15.45 -4.14 -22.98
C ASN A 17 -14.70 -5.49 -23.08
N HIS A 18 -13.43 -5.52 -23.42
CA HIS A 18 -12.61 -6.72 -23.30
C HIS A 18 -12.15 -6.89 -21.86
N ASP A 19 -12.39 -8.07 -21.31
CA ASP A 19 -11.89 -8.47 -19.99
C ASP A 19 -10.38 -8.78 -20.11
N LEU A 20 -9.57 -8.12 -19.31
CA LEU A 20 -8.12 -8.31 -19.31
C LEU A 20 -7.66 -9.34 -18.27
N ARG A 21 -8.58 -10.10 -17.69
CA ARG A 21 -8.27 -11.03 -16.60
C ARG A 21 -7.14 -12.01 -16.94
N GLU A 22 -7.22 -12.66 -18.09
CA GLU A 22 -6.19 -13.64 -18.50
C GLU A 22 -4.82 -12.97 -18.67
N ASP A 23 -4.77 -11.74 -19.21
CA ASP A 23 -3.53 -10.98 -19.34
C ASP A 23 -3.00 -10.56 -17.97
N GLN A 24 -3.88 -10.19 -17.05
CA GLN A 24 -3.52 -9.82 -15.67
C GLN A 24 -3.02 -11.04 -14.89
N GLU A 25 -3.70 -12.17 -14.95
CA GLU A 25 -3.24 -13.43 -14.35
C GLU A 25 -1.85 -13.82 -14.89
N TYR A 26 -1.65 -13.72 -16.19
CA TYR A 26 -0.36 -14.02 -16.83
C TYR A 26 0.77 -13.14 -16.31
N ILE A 27 0.57 -11.81 -16.25
CA ILE A 27 1.64 -10.90 -15.77
C ILE A 27 1.87 -11.03 -14.27
N LEU A 28 0.82 -11.26 -13.46
CA LEU A 28 0.95 -11.49 -12.03
C LEU A 28 1.76 -12.76 -11.74
N HIS A 29 1.51 -13.84 -12.50
CA HIS A 29 2.32 -15.06 -12.40
C HIS A 29 3.80 -14.81 -12.75
N GLN A 30 4.10 -14.02 -13.78
CA GLN A 30 5.49 -13.64 -14.11
C GLN A 30 6.14 -12.85 -12.98
N ILE A 31 5.39 -11.98 -12.29
CA ILE A 31 5.88 -11.24 -11.12
C ILE A 31 6.25 -12.21 -9.99
N VAL A 32 5.40 -13.22 -9.73
CA VAL A 32 5.69 -14.29 -8.74
C VAL A 32 6.96 -15.04 -9.07
N GLU A 33 7.10 -15.50 -10.32
CA GLU A 33 8.30 -16.21 -10.77
C GLU A 33 9.55 -15.34 -10.63
N ARG A 34 9.45 -14.05 -10.97
CA ARG A 34 10.55 -13.12 -10.79
C ARG A 34 10.88 -12.88 -9.31
N ALA A 35 9.88 -12.79 -8.45
CA ALA A 35 10.08 -12.69 -7.00
C ALA A 35 10.77 -13.93 -6.43
N ARG A 36 10.39 -15.12 -6.90
CA ARG A 36 11.02 -16.40 -6.52
C ARG A 36 12.51 -16.44 -6.89
N GLU A 37 12.87 -15.96 -8.08
CA GLU A 37 14.27 -15.90 -8.54
C GLU A 37 15.09 -14.88 -7.74
N GLU A 38 14.54 -13.69 -7.57
CA GLU A 38 15.24 -12.53 -6.99
C GLU A 38 15.25 -12.52 -5.46
N LYS A 39 14.31 -13.22 -4.83
CA LYS A 39 14.17 -13.32 -3.36
C LYS A 39 14.24 -11.94 -2.67
N PRO A 40 13.26 -11.07 -2.90
CA PRO A 40 13.23 -9.77 -2.25
C PRO A 40 13.04 -9.91 -0.73
N ASP A 41 13.58 -8.98 0.04
CA ASP A 41 13.33 -8.87 1.47
C ASP A 41 11.94 -8.26 1.76
N ALA A 42 11.45 -7.42 0.84
CA ALA A 42 10.14 -6.78 0.94
C ALA A 42 9.48 -6.64 -0.44
N ILE A 43 8.16 -6.75 -0.47
CA ILE A 43 7.33 -6.49 -1.65
C ILE A 43 6.33 -5.40 -1.28
N LEU A 44 6.33 -4.31 -2.05
CA LEU A 44 5.46 -3.17 -1.87
C LEU A 44 4.41 -3.15 -2.97
N ILE A 45 3.12 -3.00 -2.61
CA ILE A 45 2.03 -2.73 -3.55
C ILE A 45 1.47 -1.35 -3.20
N ALA A 46 1.89 -0.34 -3.98
CA ALA A 46 1.67 1.06 -3.66
C ALA A 46 0.39 1.62 -4.28
N GLY A 47 -0.75 1.01 -3.96
CA GLY A 47 -2.08 1.50 -4.31
C GLY A 47 -2.62 1.01 -5.65
N ASP A 48 -3.90 1.29 -5.87
CA ASP A 48 -4.72 0.90 -7.02
C ASP A 48 -4.61 -0.60 -7.32
N ILE A 49 -4.89 -1.39 -6.27
CA ILE A 49 -4.94 -2.86 -6.35
C ILE A 49 -6.04 -3.29 -7.32
N TYR A 50 -7.23 -2.70 -7.16
CA TYR A 50 -8.38 -2.97 -8.01
C TYR A 50 -8.73 -1.77 -8.89
N ASP A 51 -9.31 -2.05 -10.06
CA ASP A 51 -9.82 -1.01 -10.96
C ASP A 51 -10.99 -0.22 -10.36
N LYS A 52 -11.74 -0.82 -9.43
CA LYS A 52 -12.94 -0.25 -8.81
C LYS A 52 -13.00 -0.51 -7.32
N ALA A 53 -13.55 0.45 -6.58
CA ALA A 53 -13.77 0.35 -5.14
C ALA A 53 -14.67 -0.85 -4.72
N VAL A 54 -15.51 -1.33 -5.64
CA VAL A 54 -16.29 -2.57 -5.48
C VAL A 54 -15.90 -3.49 -6.64
N PRO A 55 -14.81 -4.27 -6.49
CA PRO A 55 -14.36 -5.20 -7.51
C PRO A 55 -15.38 -6.34 -7.69
N ALA A 56 -15.41 -6.92 -8.88
CA ALA A 56 -16.13 -8.15 -9.14
C ALA A 56 -15.49 -9.32 -8.38
N ALA A 57 -16.24 -10.38 -8.12
CA ALA A 57 -15.74 -11.53 -7.38
C ALA A 57 -14.50 -12.15 -8.05
N GLU A 58 -14.51 -12.24 -9.35
CA GLU A 58 -13.41 -12.78 -10.15
C GLU A 58 -12.12 -11.95 -9.99
N ALA A 59 -12.23 -10.61 -9.85
CA ALA A 59 -11.08 -9.76 -9.59
C ALA A 59 -10.50 -9.99 -8.18
N VAL A 60 -11.37 -10.26 -7.21
CA VAL A 60 -10.95 -10.61 -5.85
C VAL A 60 -10.23 -11.95 -5.84
N GLU A 61 -10.72 -12.94 -6.58
CA GLU A 61 -10.08 -14.26 -6.73
C GLU A 61 -8.70 -14.17 -7.38
N VAL A 62 -8.54 -13.34 -8.42
CA VAL A 62 -7.23 -13.10 -9.05
C VAL A 62 -6.21 -12.53 -8.05
N PHE A 63 -6.63 -11.53 -7.26
CA PHE A 63 -5.75 -10.94 -6.26
C PHE A 63 -5.44 -11.91 -5.12
N ASP A 64 -6.43 -12.66 -4.63
CA ASP A 64 -6.23 -13.67 -3.60
C ASP A 64 -5.23 -14.73 -4.05
N HIS A 65 -5.38 -15.23 -5.28
CA HIS A 65 -4.45 -16.21 -5.87
C HIS A 65 -3.03 -15.64 -5.97
N PHE A 66 -2.88 -14.41 -6.45
CA PHE A 66 -1.59 -13.73 -6.56
C PHE A 66 -0.89 -13.60 -5.20
N ILE A 67 -1.60 -13.18 -4.14
CA ILE A 67 -1.01 -13.03 -2.81
C ILE A 67 -0.64 -14.38 -2.21
N ASN A 68 -1.48 -15.40 -2.41
CA ASN A 68 -1.18 -16.76 -1.97
C ASN A 68 0.09 -17.30 -2.65
N GLU A 69 0.19 -17.21 -3.97
CA GLU A 69 1.41 -17.61 -4.69
C GLU A 69 2.66 -16.84 -4.21
N LEU A 70 2.56 -15.52 -4.02
CA LEU A 70 3.68 -14.74 -3.49
C LEU A 70 4.13 -15.22 -2.11
N THR A 71 3.19 -15.45 -1.20
CA THR A 71 3.52 -15.88 0.17
C THR A 71 4.09 -17.30 0.22
N GLU A 72 3.68 -18.17 -0.70
CA GLU A 72 4.23 -19.53 -0.81
C GLU A 72 5.63 -19.54 -1.43
N MET A 73 5.85 -18.74 -2.49
CA MET A 73 7.10 -18.72 -3.24
C MET A 73 8.21 -17.90 -2.59
N VAL A 74 7.87 -16.89 -1.83
CA VAL A 74 8.82 -16.03 -1.10
C VAL A 74 8.40 -15.80 0.36
N PRO A 75 8.34 -16.88 1.17
CA PRO A 75 7.78 -16.83 2.53
C PRO A 75 8.56 -15.92 3.49
N GLU A 76 9.81 -15.59 3.17
CA GLU A 76 10.62 -14.68 3.97
C GLU A 76 10.39 -13.19 3.64
N ALA A 77 9.72 -12.89 2.52
CA ALA A 77 9.45 -11.52 2.12
C ALA A 77 8.33 -10.90 2.96
N VAL A 78 8.53 -9.66 3.37
CA VAL A 78 7.47 -8.88 4.02
C VAL A 78 6.63 -8.20 2.96
N LEU A 79 5.32 -8.49 2.93
CA LEU A 79 4.37 -7.86 2.01
C LEU A 79 3.75 -6.63 2.66
N MET A 80 3.84 -5.48 1.99
CA MET A 80 3.25 -4.22 2.44
C MET A 80 2.41 -3.63 1.32
N MET A 81 1.15 -3.34 1.60
CA MET A 81 0.19 -2.80 0.64
C MET A 81 -0.53 -1.60 1.21
N ILE A 82 -0.79 -0.64 0.35
CA ILE A 82 -1.65 0.50 0.67
C ILE A 82 -2.80 0.60 -0.33
N SER A 83 -3.88 1.27 0.03
CA SER A 83 -4.92 1.59 -0.95
C SER A 83 -4.54 2.81 -1.78
N GLY A 84 -4.90 2.76 -3.06
CA GLY A 84 -4.90 3.91 -3.97
C GLY A 84 -6.26 4.62 -4.02
N ASN A 85 -6.43 5.47 -5.03
CA ASN A 85 -7.67 6.25 -5.19
C ASN A 85 -8.82 5.45 -5.81
N HIS A 86 -8.55 4.35 -6.52
CA HIS A 86 -9.56 3.43 -7.04
C HIS A 86 -10.05 2.43 -5.98
N ASP A 87 -9.20 2.13 -4.99
CA ASP A 87 -9.51 1.13 -3.98
C ASP A 87 -10.56 1.60 -2.96
N SER A 88 -11.22 0.63 -2.34
CA SER A 88 -12.01 0.88 -1.14
C SER A 88 -11.14 0.78 0.11
N ALA A 89 -10.77 1.91 0.69
CA ALA A 89 -9.95 1.98 1.90
C ALA A 89 -10.44 1.03 3.03
N PRO A 90 -11.76 0.95 3.36
CA PRO A 90 -12.24 -0.01 4.35
C PRO A 90 -12.04 -1.46 3.96
N ARG A 91 -12.14 -1.81 2.66
CA ARG A 91 -11.96 -3.19 2.19
C ARG A 91 -10.49 -3.61 2.24
N VAL A 92 -9.58 -2.74 1.80
CA VAL A 92 -8.13 -2.98 1.92
C VAL A 92 -7.70 -3.06 3.38
N ASN A 93 -8.36 -2.32 4.28
CA ASN A 93 -8.05 -2.35 5.72
C ASN A 93 -8.63 -3.57 6.46
N TYR A 94 -9.36 -4.45 5.75
CA TYR A 94 -10.01 -5.59 6.36
C TYR A 94 -8.98 -6.61 6.85
N PHE A 95 -9.20 -7.17 8.03
CA PHE A 95 -8.26 -8.10 8.69
C PHE A 95 -6.84 -7.58 8.95
N ARG A 96 -6.56 -6.28 8.80
CA ARG A 96 -5.23 -5.67 9.00
C ARG A 96 -4.50 -6.21 10.25
N SER A 97 -5.17 -6.22 11.41
CA SER A 97 -4.56 -6.64 12.68
C SER A 97 -4.24 -8.14 12.77
N ILE A 98 -4.88 -8.96 11.94
CA ILE A 98 -4.61 -10.40 11.86
C ILE A 98 -3.45 -10.64 10.89
N LEU A 99 -3.52 -10.04 9.72
CA LEU A 99 -2.55 -10.20 8.64
C LEU A 99 -1.15 -9.69 9.03
N SER A 100 -1.07 -8.59 9.78
CA SER A 100 0.20 -8.02 10.24
C SER A 100 1.01 -8.98 11.11
N ARG A 101 0.37 -9.93 11.79
CA ARG A 101 1.05 -10.98 12.56
C ARG A 101 1.74 -12.02 11.68
N GLN A 102 1.42 -12.05 10.41
CA GLN A 102 1.98 -12.94 9.39
C GLN A 102 2.88 -12.18 8.40
N HIS A 103 3.41 -11.02 8.80
CA HIS A 103 4.25 -10.17 7.96
C HIS A 103 3.57 -9.66 6.67
N LEU A 104 2.22 -9.61 6.67
CA LEU A 104 1.41 -9.07 5.60
C LEU A 104 0.69 -7.82 6.10
N TYR A 105 1.10 -6.65 5.64
CA TYR A 105 0.58 -5.36 6.06
C TYR A 105 -0.33 -4.80 4.96
N MET A 106 -1.62 -4.65 5.27
CA MET A 106 -2.62 -4.03 4.38
C MET A 106 -3.15 -2.77 5.05
N ILE A 107 -2.74 -1.62 4.55
CA ILE A 107 -3.11 -0.33 5.12
C ILE A 107 -4.03 0.40 4.15
N GLY A 108 -5.33 0.37 4.44
CA GLY A 108 -6.34 0.98 3.58
C GLY A 108 -6.70 2.42 3.96
N LYS A 109 -6.50 2.81 5.23
CA LYS A 109 -6.93 4.12 5.72
C LYS A 109 -5.75 4.95 6.18
N PRO A 110 -5.70 6.25 5.81
CA PRO A 110 -4.79 7.20 6.46
C PRO A 110 -5.18 7.37 7.92
N PRO A 111 -4.36 8.03 8.74
CA PRO A 111 -4.77 8.41 10.11
C PRO A 111 -6.11 9.12 10.12
N GLU A 112 -7.03 8.70 11.01
CA GLU A 112 -8.38 9.26 11.14
C GLU A 112 -8.51 10.14 12.41
N THR A 113 -7.62 9.95 13.39
CA THR A 113 -7.62 10.70 14.66
C THR A 113 -6.25 11.34 14.95
N LYS A 114 -6.20 12.25 15.92
CA LYS A 114 -4.96 12.93 16.34
C LYS A 114 -3.98 11.99 17.03
N GLU A 115 -4.43 10.87 17.54
CA GLU A 115 -3.64 9.84 18.21
C GLU A 115 -3.03 8.85 17.22
N GLU A 116 -3.53 8.83 15.99
CA GLU A 116 -3.03 7.95 14.93
C GLU A 116 -1.92 8.64 14.12
N TYR A 117 -1.02 7.82 13.62
CA TYR A 117 0.12 8.21 12.80
C TYR A 117 0.17 7.38 11.53
N ILE A 118 0.99 7.80 10.57
CA ILE A 118 1.31 6.96 9.41
C ILE A 118 1.89 5.65 9.93
N GLU A 119 1.35 4.52 9.43
CA GLU A 119 1.82 3.19 9.82
C GLU A 119 3.29 3.02 9.48
N LYS A 120 4.08 2.54 10.44
CA LYS A 120 5.51 2.30 10.26
C LYS A 120 5.85 0.83 10.46
N VAL A 121 6.45 0.23 9.44
CA VAL A 121 7.02 -1.11 9.50
C VAL A 121 8.54 -0.99 9.43
N THR A 122 9.25 -1.59 10.40
CA THR A 122 10.72 -1.54 10.44
C THR A 122 11.29 -2.93 10.16
N LEU A 123 12.12 -3.01 9.13
CA LEU A 123 12.92 -4.18 8.81
C LEU A 123 14.40 -3.89 9.11
N THR A 124 15.20 -4.94 9.25
CA THR A 124 16.63 -4.80 9.51
C THR A 124 17.43 -5.67 8.56
N ASP A 125 18.48 -5.12 7.98
CA ASP A 125 19.47 -5.86 7.22
C ASP A 125 20.88 -5.65 7.80
N LYS A 126 21.91 -6.16 7.11
CA LYS A 126 23.30 -6.01 7.53
C LYS A 126 23.81 -4.57 7.66
N TYR A 127 23.08 -3.60 7.12
CA TYR A 127 23.41 -2.17 7.18
C TYR A 127 22.55 -1.40 8.20
N GLY A 128 21.72 -2.08 8.99
CA GLY A 128 20.86 -1.50 10.02
C GLY A 128 19.39 -1.45 9.62
N LYS A 129 18.64 -0.59 10.28
CA LYS A 129 17.17 -0.48 10.10
C LYS A 129 16.79 0.22 8.80
N VAL A 130 15.66 -0.20 8.26
CA VAL A 130 14.91 0.46 7.19
C VAL A 130 13.47 0.61 7.67
N ASN A 131 12.98 1.83 7.77
CA ASN A 131 11.63 2.14 8.17
C ASN A 131 10.78 2.39 6.93
N PHE A 132 9.69 1.67 6.80
CA PHE A 132 8.68 1.87 5.75
C PHE A 132 7.50 2.61 6.36
N TYR A 133 7.18 3.79 5.84
CA TYR A 133 6.02 4.58 6.22
C TYR A 133 4.94 4.36 5.18
N LEU A 134 3.84 3.71 5.56
CA LEU A 134 2.77 3.29 4.67
C LEU A 134 1.64 4.31 4.72
N LEU A 135 1.60 5.22 3.72
CA LEU A 135 0.59 6.27 3.60
C LEU A 135 -0.35 5.95 2.43
N PRO A 136 -1.56 5.43 2.69
CA PRO A 136 -2.58 5.24 1.67
C PRO A 136 -2.96 6.54 0.99
N PHE A 137 -3.68 6.44 -0.14
CA PHE A 137 -4.28 7.60 -0.78
C PHE A 137 -5.06 8.46 0.22
N VAL A 138 -4.77 9.76 0.22
CA VAL A 138 -5.37 10.71 1.15
C VAL A 138 -5.75 12.02 0.46
N LYS A 139 -7.00 12.45 0.64
CA LYS A 139 -7.42 13.81 0.29
C LYS A 139 -7.30 14.73 1.50
N PRO A 140 -6.97 16.01 1.33
CA PRO A 140 -6.90 16.98 2.45
C PRO A 140 -8.14 16.97 3.34
N SER A 141 -9.33 16.81 2.76
CA SER A 141 -10.59 16.74 3.49
C SER A 141 -10.69 15.54 4.44
N MET A 142 -10.01 14.44 4.15
CA MET A 142 -10.06 13.22 4.97
C MET A 142 -9.29 13.37 6.28
N VAL A 143 -8.30 14.24 6.32
CA VAL A 143 -7.39 14.44 7.45
C VAL A 143 -7.45 15.85 8.04
N LYS A 144 -8.46 16.64 7.66
CA LYS A 144 -8.69 18.03 8.12
C LYS A 144 -8.60 18.15 9.66
N GLN A 145 -9.16 17.20 10.39
CA GLN A 145 -9.16 17.22 11.86
C GLN A 145 -7.78 16.98 12.48
N ILE A 146 -6.86 16.43 11.69
CA ILE A 146 -5.49 16.07 12.12
C ILE A 146 -4.53 17.19 11.76
N VAL A 147 -4.55 17.63 10.51
CA VAL A 147 -3.58 18.59 9.97
C VAL A 147 -4.03 20.04 10.08
N GLY A 148 -5.33 20.27 10.37
CA GLY A 148 -5.93 21.60 10.46
C GLY A 148 -6.38 22.15 9.10
N THR A 149 -6.67 23.46 9.11
CA THR A 149 -7.19 24.23 7.96
C THR A 149 -6.32 25.45 7.69
N ASP A 150 -6.63 26.17 6.63
CA ASP A 150 -6.10 27.49 6.37
C ASP A 150 -6.82 28.57 7.24
N GLU A 151 -6.45 29.83 7.08
CA GLU A 151 -7.00 30.97 7.82
C GLU A 151 -8.50 31.19 7.57
N ASN A 152 -9.05 30.68 6.47
CA ASN A 152 -10.45 30.79 6.07
C ASN A 152 -11.25 29.49 6.34
N ASP A 153 -10.71 28.59 7.15
CA ASP A 153 -11.28 27.27 7.46
C ASP A 153 -11.47 26.33 6.24
N ASN A 154 -10.71 26.55 5.16
CA ASN A 154 -10.66 25.64 4.03
C ASN A 154 -9.64 24.52 4.27
N ASN A 155 -9.79 23.45 3.50
CA ASN A 155 -8.77 22.40 3.48
C ASN A 155 -7.42 22.97 3.02
N LEU A 156 -6.35 22.49 3.62
CA LEU A 156 -5.00 22.76 3.14
C LEU A 156 -4.80 22.25 1.70
N SER A 157 -3.79 22.76 1.02
CA SER A 157 -3.33 22.16 -0.24
C SER A 157 -2.86 20.70 -0.02
N TYR A 158 -2.79 19.91 -1.10
CA TYR A 158 -2.24 18.55 -1.02
C TYR A 158 -0.82 18.56 -0.45
N ASP A 159 0.03 19.42 -0.97
CA ASP A 159 1.42 19.56 -0.52
C ASP A 159 1.51 19.87 0.99
N ALA A 160 0.82 20.90 1.46
CA ALA A 160 0.79 21.27 2.88
C ALA A 160 0.21 20.15 3.78
N THR A 161 -0.78 19.41 3.27
CA THR A 161 -1.37 18.28 3.96
C THR A 161 -0.36 17.16 4.15
N LEU A 162 0.33 16.79 3.07
CA LEU A 162 1.34 15.72 3.10
C LEU A 162 2.53 16.08 4.00
N HIS A 163 3.04 17.32 3.91
CA HIS A 163 4.09 17.81 4.80
C HIS A 163 3.70 17.66 6.27
N LYS A 164 2.52 18.12 6.66
CA LYS A 164 2.05 18.01 8.05
C LYS A 164 1.87 16.56 8.51
N LEU A 165 1.41 15.66 7.64
CA LEU A 165 1.32 14.24 7.98
C LEU A 165 2.71 13.62 8.18
N LEU A 166 3.70 13.98 7.34
CA LEU A 166 5.06 13.49 7.43
C LEU A 166 5.80 14.06 8.65
N GLU A 167 5.62 15.35 8.98
CA GLU A 167 6.13 15.95 10.20
C GLU A 167 5.65 15.19 11.45
N ARG A 168 4.38 14.78 11.47
CA ARG A 168 3.81 13.99 12.56
C ARG A 168 4.40 12.57 12.64
N ALA A 169 4.87 12.01 11.54
CA ALA A 169 5.48 10.67 11.53
C ALA A 169 6.79 10.59 12.31
N ASN A 170 7.36 11.73 12.69
CA ASN A 170 8.60 11.84 13.48
C ASN A 170 9.73 10.95 12.93
N VAL A 171 10.05 11.17 11.66
CA VAL A 171 11.01 10.37 10.90
C VAL A 171 12.40 10.48 11.50
N ASN A 172 13.04 9.37 11.83
CA ASN A 172 14.43 9.36 12.29
C ASN A 172 15.39 9.46 11.09
N GLU A 173 15.92 10.63 10.84
CA GLU A 173 16.84 10.89 9.73
C GLU A 173 18.18 10.14 9.82
N ALA A 174 18.55 9.64 10.99
CA ALA A 174 19.75 8.81 11.17
C ALA A 174 19.57 7.37 10.66
N GLU A 175 18.35 6.95 10.36
CA GLU A 175 18.01 5.65 9.83
C GLU A 175 17.58 5.76 8.35
N ARG A 176 17.55 4.64 7.64
CA ARG A 176 17.04 4.59 6.27
C ARG A 176 15.52 4.60 6.30
N ASN A 177 14.90 5.47 5.50
CA ASN A 177 13.46 5.66 5.50
C ASN A 177 12.93 5.55 4.07
N VAL A 178 11.80 4.88 3.92
CA VAL A 178 11.07 4.68 2.66
C VAL A 178 9.62 5.12 2.90
N LEU A 179 9.15 6.09 2.14
CA LEU A 179 7.73 6.44 2.07
C LEU A 179 7.08 5.61 0.97
N VAL A 180 6.04 4.87 1.31
CA VAL A 180 5.16 4.18 0.36
C VAL A 180 3.86 4.98 0.33
N SER A 181 3.57 5.60 -0.81
CA SER A 181 2.35 6.41 -0.97
C SER A 181 1.79 6.32 -2.38
N HIS A 182 0.51 6.65 -2.50
CA HIS A 182 -0.23 6.75 -3.75
C HIS A 182 -1.06 8.05 -3.69
N GLN A 183 -0.67 9.10 -4.49
CA GLN A 183 -1.24 10.46 -4.38
C GLN A 183 -1.57 11.06 -5.75
#